data_23947f80fc069c50a48019790e016b23
#
_entry.id   23947f80fc069c50a48019790e016b23
#
_cell.length_a   1.000
_cell.length_b   1.000
_cell.length_c   1.000
_cell.angle_alpha   90.00
_cell.angle_beta   90.00
_cell.angle_gamma   90.00
#
_symmetry.space_group_name_H-M   'P 1'
#
loop_
_entity.id
_entity.type
_entity.pdbx_description
1 polymer ?
#
loop_
_entity_poly.entity_id
_entity_poly.type
_entity_poly.pdbx_seq_one_letter_code
_entity_poly.pdbx_strand_id
1 'polypeptide(L)'
;MILVIDNNDSFTYNLIDYIKTQTKLTVQVVGIDNLLIEDIINMKPKAIVISPGPGNPDDYPILNEVLEQFYQRVPILGVCLGFQCIVSYFGGNIIHGYHPVHGHTTQLRHANEGIFQGLPQNFNVMRYHSLIADGATFPNCLKITAKNDEAIIMAFEHITFPVFGVQYHPESILSEYGYRQVELFLSKVGDYCENRI
;
A
#
# COMPACT_ATOMS: atom_id res chain seq x y z
N MET A 1 9.29 -8.14 13.47
CA MET A 1 8.72 -6.79 13.57
C MET A 1 8.14 -6.39 12.20
N ILE A 2 7.19 -5.45 12.17
CA ILE A 2 6.69 -4.80 10.96
C ILE A 2 7.31 -3.40 10.91
N LEU A 3 7.90 -3.03 9.78
CA LEU A 3 8.41 -1.69 9.54
C LEU A 3 7.32 -0.85 8.88
N VAL A 4 7.00 0.31 9.42
CA VAL A 4 6.20 1.34 8.77
C VAL A 4 7.11 2.50 8.38
N ILE A 5 7.19 2.80 7.09
CA ILE A 5 7.89 3.96 6.56
C ILE A 5 6.88 5.11 6.52
N ASP A 6 7.13 6.14 7.34
CA ASP A 6 6.27 7.32 7.43
C ASP A 6 6.76 8.41 6.47
N ASN A 7 5.95 8.69 5.46
CA ASN A 7 6.21 9.72 4.46
C ASN A 7 5.69 11.10 4.88
N ASN A 8 5.69 11.39 6.17
CA ASN A 8 5.24 12.66 6.76
C ASN A 8 3.75 12.96 6.50
N ASP A 9 2.91 11.92 6.60
CA ASP A 9 1.46 12.03 6.44
C ASP A 9 0.73 11.96 7.79
N SER A 10 -0.26 12.84 7.98
CA SER A 10 -1.04 12.92 9.23
C SER A 10 -1.90 11.68 9.49
N PHE A 11 -2.24 10.90 8.47
CA PHE A 11 -3.03 9.67 8.60
C PHE A 11 -2.19 8.43 8.92
N THR A 12 -0.86 8.52 8.85
CA THR A 12 0.04 7.39 9.14
C THR A 12 -0.23 6.78 10.52
N TYR A 13 -0.54 7.59 11.52
CA TYR A 13 -0.80 7.08 12.87
C TYR A 13 -2.06 6.23 12.98
N ASN A 14 -3.11 6.51 12.21
CA ASN A 14 -4.30 5.66 12.15
C ASN A 14 -3.98 4.29 11.51
N LEU A 15 -3.16 4.30 10.46
CA LEU A 15 -2.68 3.07 9.83
C LEU A 15 -1.83 2.24 10.81
N ILE A 16 -0.95 2.87 11.56
CA ILE A 16 -0.15 2.24 12.61
C ILE A 16 -1.05 1.62 13.69
N ASP A 17 -2.10 2.31 14.11
CA ASP A 17 -3.05 1.81 15.10
C ASP A 17 -3.79 0.57 14.59
N TYR A 18 -4.26 0.59 13.34
CA TYR A 18 -4.86 -0.59 12.70
C TYR A 18 -3.91 -1.78 12.69
N ILE A 19 -2.62 -1.56 12.38
CA ILE A 19 -1.63 -2.63 12.38
C ILE A 19 -1.38 -3.13 13.81
N LYS A 20 -1.11 -2.24 14.76
CA LYS A 20 -0.75 -2.60 16.15
C LYS A 20 -1.85 -3.38 16.86
N THR A 21 -3.11 -3.05 16.61
CA THR A 21 -4.25 -3.71 17.24
C THR A 21 -4.51 -5.12 16.72
N GLN A 22 -3.92 -5.48 15.57
CA GLN A 22 -4.18 -6.74 14.88
C GLN A 22 -2.98 -7.68 14.82
N THR A 23 -1.83 -7.30 15.36
CA THR A 23 -0.63 -8.15 15.35
C THR A 23 0.05 -8.20 16.71
N LYS A 24 0.70 -9.34 16.99
CA LYS A 24 1.61 -9.49 18.13
C LYS A 24 3.05 -9.09 17.79
N LEU A 25 3.34 -8.81 16.52
CA LEU A 25 4.65 -8.36 16.09
C LEU A 25 4.90 -6.91 16.54
N THR A 26 6.12 -6.60 16.92
CA THR A 26 6.52 -5.20 17.16
C THR A 26 6.34 -4.39 15.89
N VAL A 27 5.78 -3.19 16.00
CA VAL A 27 5.66 -2.23 14.91
C VAL A 27 6.66 -1.10 15.15
N GLN A 28 7.60 -0.96 14.24
CA GLN A 28 8.58 0.12 14.24
C GLN A 28 8.25 1.12 13.14
N VAL A 29 8.29 2.40 13.48
CA VAL A 29 8.01 3.51 12.56
C VAL A 29 9.32 4.24 12.31
N VAL A 30 9.64 4.48 11.04
CA VAL A 30 10.81 5.26 10.64
C VAL A 30 10.33 6.34 9.65
N GLY A 31 10.59 7.59 9.98
CA GLY A 31 10.31 8.71 9.08
C GLY A 31 11.22 8.67 7.86
N ILE A 32 10.67 9.04 6.70
CA ILE A 32 11.36 8.99 5.41
C ILE A 32 12.68 9.78 5.43
N ASP A 33 12.74 10.90 6.15
CA ASP A 33 13.92 11.76 6.23
C ASP A 33 15.10 11.11 7.01
N ASN A 34 14.82 10.08 7.80
CA ASN A 34 15.80 9.35 8.60
C ASN A 34 16.00 7.91 8.11
N LEU A 35 15.47 7.57 6.94
CA LEU A 35 15.48 6.22 6.42
C LEU A 35 16.86 5.89 5.83
N LEU A 36 17.49 4.83 6.32
CA LEU A 36 18.72 4.28 5.78
C LEU A 36 18.52 2.81 5.43
N ILE A 37 18.93 2.42 4.24
CA ILE A 37 18.76 1.03 3.76
C ILE A 37 19.49 0.03 4.66
N GLU A 38 20.69 0.37 5.12
CA GLU A 38 21.47 -0.47 6.02
C GLU A 38 20.75 -0.74 7.34
N ASP A 39 20.05 0.27 7.88
CA ASP A 39 19.27 0.10 9.09
C ASP A 39 18.10 -0.85 8.87
N ILE A 40 17.41 -0.75 7.74
CA ILE A 40 16.32 -1.67 7.40
C ILE A 40 16.83 -3.10 7.26
N ILE A 41 17.97 -3.29 6.61
CA ILE A 41 18.63 -4.61 6.48
C ILE A 41 18.93 -5.21 7.86
N ASN A 42 19.46 -4.38 8.77
CA ASN A 42 19.80 -4.81 10.14
C ASN A 42 18.53 -5.11 10.98
N MET A 43 17.44 -4.38 10.77
CA MET A 43 16.15 -4.59 11.44
C MET A 43 15.52 -5.93 11.08
N LYS A 44 15.79 -6.47 9.88
CA LYS A 44 15.22 -7.72 9.36
C LYS A 44 13.69 -7.75 9.47
N PRO A 45 12.98 -6.79 8.87
CA PRO A 45 11.52 -6.72 8.99
C PRO A 45 10.87 -7.97 8.40
N LYS A 46 9.75 -8.39 9.00
CA LYS A 46 8.88 -9.45 8.46
C LYS A 46 7.87 -8.93 7.44
N ALA A 47 7.64 -7.63 7.44
CA ALA A 47 6.84 -6.92 6.45
C ALA A 47 7.21 -5.43 6.47
N ILE A 48 6.94 -4.74 5.35
CA ILE A 48 7.11 -3.30 5.21
C ILE A 48 5.78 -2.68 4.79
N VAL A 49 5.40 -1.58 5.42
CA VAL A 49 4.26 -0.76 5.03
C VAL A 49 4.78 0.62 4.64
N ILE A 50 4.48 1.04 3.42
CA ILE A 50 4.84 2.36 2.90
C ILE A 50 3.59 3.24 3.02
N SER A 51 3.63 4.25 3.89
CA SER A 51 2.50 5.09 4.24
C SER A 51 2.06 6.02 3.11
N PRO A 52 0.88 6.65 3.24
CA PRO A 52 0.57 7.84 2.47
C PRO A 52 1.63 8.92 2.64
N GLY A 53 1.62 9.93 1.76
CA GLY A 53 2.53 11.06 1.82
C GLY A 53 2.20 12.12 0.79
N PRO A 54 2.76 13.34 0.91
CA PRO A 54 2.61 14.40 -0.07
C PRO A 54 3.46 14.17 -1.32
N GLY A 55 3.24 14.97 -2.36
CA GLY A 55 4.07 14.98 -3.58
C GLY A 55 3.78 13.81 -4.52
N ASN A 56 4.83 13.34 -5.16
CA ASN A 56 4.78 12.26 -6.14
C ASN A 56 5.95 11.29 -5.95
N PRO A 57 5.96 10.10 -6.62
CA PRO A 57 7.02 9.11 -6.46
C PRO A 57 8.45 9.61 -6.69
N ASP A 58 8.65 10.57 -7.59
CA ASP A 58 9.98 11.09 -7.93
C ASP A 58 10.62 11.87 -6.77
N ASP A 59 9.80 12.34 -5.82
CA ASP A 59 10.27 13.03 -4.61
C ASP A 59 10.89 12.06 -3.58
N TYR A 60 10.74 10.73 -3.80
CA TYR A 60 11.09 9.69 -2.82
C TYR A 60 12.03 8.61 -3.40
N PRO A 61 13.22 8.98 -3.94
CA PRO A 61 14.12 8.01 -4.57
C PRO A 61 14.57 6.88 -3.65
N ILE A 62 14.65 7.12 -2.35
CA ILE A 62 15.00 6.10 -1.35
C ILE A 62 13.99 4.94 -1.32
N LEU A 63 12.71 5.17 -1.65
CA LEU A 63 11.71 4.11 -1.71
C LEU A 63 11.97 3.13 -2.86
N ASN A 64 12.61 3.57 -3.95
CA ASN A 64 13.05 2.66 -5.01
C ASN A 64 14.14 1.70 -4.49
N GLU A 65 15.06 2.20 -3.66
CA GLU A 65 16.10 1.35 -3.04
C GLU A 65 15.49 0.36 -2.05
N VAL A 66 14.48 0.78 -1.27
CA VAL A 66 13.72 -0.12 -0.40
C VAL A 66 13.04 -1.21 -1.21
N LEU A 67 12.36 -0.85 -2.28
CA LEU A 67 11.68 -1.83 -3.13
C LEU A 67 12.69 -2.79 -3.75
N GLU A 68 13.79 -2.31 -4.34
CA GLU A 68 14.85 -3.13 -4.93
C GLU A 68 15.37 -4.19 -3.93
N GLN A 69 15.56 -3.81 -2.68
CA GLN A 69 16.12 -4.71 -1.67
C GLN A 69 15.09 -5.70 -1.11
N PHE A 70 13.82 -5.33 -1.05
CA PHE A 70 12.86 -6.06 -0.19
C PHE A 70 11.66 -6.66 -0.91
N TYR A 71 11.28 -6.24 -2.15
CA TYR A 71 10.02 -6.70 -2.77
C TYR A 71 9.94 -8.22 -2.97
N GLN A 72 11.09 -8.91 -3.11
CA GLN A 72 11.14 -10.36 -3.23
C GLN A 72 11.31 -11.08 -1.88
N ARG A 73 11.55 -10.35 -0.81
CA ARG A 73 12.02 -10.90 0.47
C ARG A 73 10.99 -10.85 1.58
N VAL A 74 10.14 -9.84 1.57
CA VAL A 74 9.13 -9.65 2.60
C VAL A 74 7.83 -9.11 1.99
N PRO A 75 6.67 -9.37 2.62
CA PRO A 75 5.43 -8.73 2.23
C PRO A 75 5.50 -7.20 2.33
N ILE A 76 4.99 -6.51 1.31
CA ILE A 76 4.95 -5.05 1.25
C ILE A 76 3.52 -4.59 0.98
N LEU A 77 3.07 -3.58 1.73
CA LEU A 77 1.82 -2.84 1.47
C LEU A 77 2.15 -1.38 1.21
N GLY A 78 1.78 -0.88 0.04
CA GLY A 78 1.83 0.55 -0.28
C GLY A 78 0.45 1.20 -0.19
N VAL A 79 0.35 2.32 0.55
CA VAL A 79 -0.89 3.07 0.73
C VAL A 79 -0.75 4.46 0.10
N CYS A 80 -1.66 4.82 -0.79
CA CYS A 80 -1.73 6.11 -1.50
C CYS A 80 -0.42 6.44 -2.23
N LEU A 81 0.45 7.28 -1.67
CA LEU A 81 1.80 7.52 -2.20
C LEU A 81 2.59 6.21 -2.32
N GLY A 82 2.53 5.34 -1.31
CA GLY A 82 3.20 4.03 -1.34
C GLY A 82 2.73 3.15 -2.50
N PHE A 83 1.43 3.16 -2.82
CA PHE A 83 0.89 2.51 -4.02
C PHE A 83 1.53 3.08 -5.29
N GLN A 84 1.60 4.41 -5.41
CA GLN A 84 2.15 5.10 -6.58
C GLN A 84 3.66 4.82 -6.73
N CYS A 85 4.42 4.82 -5.64
CA CYS A 85 5.84 4.48 -5.66
C CYS A 85 6.08 3.05 -6.16
N ILE A 86 5.26 2.08 -5.75
CA ILE A 86 5.38 0.71 -6.23
C ILE A 86 5.05 0.61 -7.72
N VAL A 87 3.98 1.26 -8.20
CA VAL A 87 3.62 1.29 -9.62
C VAL A 87 4.75 1.91 -10.45
N SER A 88 5.31 3.05 -10.00
CA SER A 88 6.42 3.74 -10.67
C SER A 88 7.68 2.88 -10.70
N TYR A 89 8.04 2.22 -9.58
CA TYR A 89 9.19 1.32 -9.49
C TYR A 89 9.13 0.19 -10.53
N PHE A 90 7.95 -0.37 -10.78
CA PHE A 90 7.76 -1.41 -11.80
C PHE A 90 7.55 -0.86 -13.22
N GLY A 91 7.72 0.43 -13.44
CA GLY A 91 7.74 1.08 -14.76
C GLY A 91 6.39 1.64 -15.23
N GLY A 92 5.39 1.71 -14.36
CA GLY A 92 4.12 2.38 -14.65
C GLY A 92 4.21 3.90 -14.48
N ASN A 93 3.45 4.65 -15.25
CA ASN A 93 3.36 6.10 -15.10
C ASN A 93 2.32 6.48 -14.05
N ILE A 94 2.65 7.53 -13.31
CA ILE A 94 1.72 8.22 -12.41
C ILE A 94 1.36 9.56 -13.07
N ILE A 95 0.07 9.79 -13.27
CA ILE A 95 -0.45 10.94 -14.01
C ILE A 95 -1.49 11.71 -13.19
N HIS A 96 -1.77 12.93 -13.57
CA HIS A 96 -2.88 13.68 -12.98
C HIS A 96 -4.22 13.04 -13.36
N GLY A 97 -5.07 12.81 -12.37
CA GLY A 97 -6.45 12.41 -12.60
C GLY A 97 -7.27 13.54 -13.25
N TYR A 98 -8.44 13.20 -13.78
CA TYR A 98 -9.32 14.18 -14.44
C TYR A 98 -9.78 15.31 -13.50
N HIS A 99 -9.89 15.02 -12.20
CA HIS A 99 -10.27 15.99 -11.17
C HIS A 99 -9.45 15.74 -9.90
N PRO A 100 -9.01 16.80 -9.22
CA PRO A 100 -8.41 16.64 -7.88
C PRO A 100 -9.49 16.13 -6.91
N VAL A 101 -9.20 15.03 -6.22
CA VAL A 101 -10.11 14.43 -5.24
C VAL A 101 -9.59 14.72 -3.85
N HIS A 102 -10.34 15.50 -3.09
CA HIS A 102 -10.02 15.84 -1.71
C HIS A 102 -11.20 15.47 -0.80
N GLY A 103 -11.03 14.42 -0.01
CA GLY A 103 -12.03 14.03 0.98
C GLY A 103 -13.35 13.51 0.40
N HIS A 104 -13.34 12.81 -0.73
CA HIS A 104 -14.50 12.18 -1.33
C HIS A 104 -14.42 10.66 -1.23
N THR A 105 -15.56 10.04 -0.92
CA THR A 105 -15.69 8.58 -1.00
C THR A 105 -16.01 8.16 -2.43
N THR A 106 -15.53 6.97 -2.79
CA THR A 106 -15.86 6.28 -4.04
C THR A 106 -16.14 4.83 -3.78
N GLN A 107 -16.98 4.21 -4.59
CA GLN A 107 -17.27 2.79 -4.48
C GLN A 107 -16.19 1.95 -5.18
N LEU A 108 -15.82 0.84 -4.57
CA LEU A 108 -14.88 -0.13 -5.13
C LEU A 108 -15.60 -1.35 -5.70
N ARG A 109 -15.13 -1.79 -6.87
CA ARG A 109 -15.33 -3.13 -7.40
C ARG A 109 -14.01 -3.87 -7.37
N HIS A 110 -13.98 -5.06 -6.77
CA HIS A 110 -12.76 -5.80 -6.55
C HIS A 110 -12.88 -7.28 -6.96
N ALA A 111 -11.73 -7.94 -7.12
CA ALA A 111 -11.63 -9.32 -7.59
C ALA A 111 -11.96 -10.39 -6.52
N ASN A 112 -12.31 -9.99 -5.29
CA ASN A 112 -12.56 -10.88 -4.15
C ASN A 112 -11.39 -11.83 -3.82
N GLU A 113 -10.18 -11.33 -3.94
CA GLU A 113 -8.94 -12.06 -3.68
C GLU A 113 -7.92 -11.19 -2.92
N GLY A 114 -6.82 -11.78 -2.44
CA GLY A 114 -5.78 -11.06 -1.71
C GLY A 114 -6.35 -10.36 -0.48
N ILE A 115 -6.12 -9.04 -0.40
CA ILE A 115 -6.62 -8.21 0.70
C ILE A 115 -8.12 -7.86 0.60
N PHE A 116 -8.81 -8.38 -0.42
CA PHE A 116 -10.27 -8.21 -0.62
C PHE A 116 -11.06 -9.50 -0.41
N GLN A 117 -10.40 -10.59 -0.02
CA GLN A 117 -11.04 -11.89 0.12
C GLN A 117 -12.18 -11.86 1.14
N GLY A 118 -13.38 -12.23 0.69
CA GLY A 118 -14.57 -12.31 1.53
C GLY A 118 -15.21 -10.96 1.86
N LEU A 119 -14.75 -9.85 1.24
CA LEU A 119 -15.39 -8.55 1.39
C LEU A 119 -16.59 -8.40 0.43
N PRO A 120 -17.62 -7.64 0.81
CA PRO A 120 -18.72 -7.32 -0.09
C PRO A 120 -18.25 -6.43 -1.24
N GLN A 121 -18.95 -6.49 -2.39
CA GLN A 121 -18.72 -5.56 -3.50
C GLN A 121 -19.34 -4.17 -3.22
N ASN A 122 -18.84 -3.16 -3.92
CA ASN A 122 -19.40 -1.80 -3.92
C ASN A 122 -19.39 -1.12 -2.54
N PHE A 123 -18.35 -1.32 -1.76
CA PHE A 123 -18.15 -0.57 -0.51
C PHE A 123 -17.40 0.75 -0.76
N ASN A 124 -17.59 1.71 0.14
CA ASN A 124 -17.01 3.04 0.03
C ASN A 124 -15.61 3.10 0.61
N VAL A 125 -14.72 3.83 -0.07
CA VAL A 125 -13.37 4.15 0.42
C VAL A 125 -13.07 5.63 0.24
N MET A 126 -12.25 6.17 1.13
CA MET A 126 -11.86 7.58 1.14
C MET A 126 -10.65 7.84 0.23
N ARG A 127 -10.76 8.89 -0.57
CA ARG A 127 -9.72 9.35 -1.50
C ARG A 127 -9.23 10.75 -1.13
N TYR A 128 -7.90 10.92 -1.14
CA TYR A 128 -7.20 12.21 -0.93
C TYR A 128 -6.07 12.39 -1.96
N HIS A 129 -6.27 11.99 -3.23
CA HIS A 129 -5.19 12.01 -4.21
C HIS A 129 -5.61 12.68 -5.52
N SER A 130 -4.70 13.49 -6.08
CA SER A 130 -4.84 14.08 -7.41
C SER A 130 -4.14 13.25 -8.49
N LEU A 131 -3.19 12.42 -8.10
CA LEU A 131 -2.42 11.54 -8.97
C LEU A 131 -3.02 10.14 -8.99
N ILE A 132 -2.98 9.49 -10.15
CA ILE A 132 -3.48 8.14 -10.40
C ILE A 132 -2.48 7.34 -11.24
N ALA A 133 -2.54 6.01 -11.13
CA ALA A 133 -1.79 5.14 -12.04
C ALA A 133 -2.43 5.18 -13.44
N ASP A 134 -1.58 5.38 -14.46
CA ASP A 134 -2.01 5.33 -15.86
C ASP A 134 -2.29 3.88 -16.27
N GLY A 135 -3.53 3.60 -16.64
CA GLY A 135 -3.93 2.27 -17.10
C GLY A 135 -3.24 1.82 -18.39
N ALA A 136 -2.79 2.74 -19.24
CA ALA A 136 -2.11 2.42 -20.49
C ALA A 136 -0.67 1.91 -20.29
N THR A 137 -0.04 2.31 -19.18
CA THR A 137 1.35 1.95 -18.85
C THR A 137 1.44 1.06 -17.62
N PHE A 138 0.30 0.56 -17.11
CA PHE A 138 0.26 -0.22 -15.88
C PHE A 138 1.09 -1.50 -16.02
N PRO A 139 2.02 -1.78 -15.06
CA PRO A 139 2.97 -2.89 -15.19
C PRO A 139 2.30 -4.26 -15.26
N ASN A 140 2.71 -5.11 -16.20
CA ASN A 140 2.15 -6.46 -16.36
C ASN A 140 2.41 -7.39 -15.16
N CYS A 141 3.42 -7.11 -14.35
CA CYS A 141 3.69 -7.87 -13.12
C CYS A 141 2.77 -7.49 -11.94
N LEU A 142 1.97 -6.45 -12.08
CA LEU A 142 0.99 -6.00 -11.10
C LEU A 142 -0.42 -6.32 -11.61
N LYS A 143 -1.10 -7.22 -10.92
CA LYS A 143 -2.50 -7.59 -11.21
C LYS A 143 -3.42 -6.56 -10.56
N ILE A 144 -4.27 -5.91 -11.34
CA ILE A 144 -5.27 -4.99 -10.82
C ILE A 144 -6.32 -5.79 -10.05
N THR A 145 -6.49 -5.49 -8.77
CA THR A 145 -7.45 -6.18 -7.88
C THR A 145 -8.67 -5.34 -7.53
N ALA A 146 -8.62 -4.01 -7.70
CA ALA A 146 -9.80 -3.15 -7.55
C ALA A 146 -9.73 -1.92 -8.46
N LYS A 147 -10.93 -1.49 -8.87
CA LYS A 147 -11.20 -0.22 -9.57
C LYS A 147 -12.41 0.47 -8.96
N ASN A 148 -12.50 1.79 -9.16
CA ASN A 148 -13.70 2.54 -8.82
C ASN A 148 -14.66 2.67 -10.04
N ASP A 149 -15.77 3.37 -9.85
CA ASP A 149 -16.77 3.60 -10.91
C ASP A 149 -16.25 4.41 -12.09
N GLU A 150 -15.19 5.21 -11.90
CA GLU A 150 -14.50 5.95 -12.96
C GLU A 150 -13.43 5.11 -13.68
N ALA A 151 -13.37 3.80 -13.42
CA ALA A 151 -12.37 2.86 -13.91
C ALA A 151 -10.92 3.18 -13.48
N ILE A 152 -10.73 4.04 -12.47
CA ILE A 152 -9.41 4.32 -11.88
C ILE A 152 -8.94 3.08 -11.14
N ILE A 153 -7.66 2.74 -11.30
CA ILE A 153 -7.02 1.63 -10.61
C ILE A 153 -6.86 2.00 -9.13
N MET A 154 -7.51 1.24 -8.27
CA MET A 154 -7.59 1.51 -6.85
C MET A 154 -6.81 0.53 -6.00
N ALA A 155 -6.48 -0.65 -6.53
CA ALA A 155 -5.62 -1.62 -5.86
C ALA A 155 -4.98 -2.59 -6.85
N PHE A 156 -3.85 -3.13 -6.42
CA PHE A 156 -3.15 -4.21 -7.13
C PHE A 156 -2.52 -5.21 -6.15
N GLU A 157 -2.17 -6.37 -6.66
CA GLU A 157 -1.21 -7.31 -6.08
C GLU A 157 -0.17 -7.71 -7.13
N HIS A 158 1.07 -7.96 -6.71
CA HIS A 158 2.10 -8.48 -7.62
C HIS A 158 1.83 -9.96 -7.91
N ILE A 159 1.98 -10.36 -9.17
CA ILE A 159 1.62 -11.72 -9.63
C ILE A 159 2.44 -12.85 -9.00
N THR A 160 3.63 -12.55 -8.46
CA THR A 160 4.56 -13.55 -7.92
C THR A 160 4.94 -13.29 -6.45
N PHE A 161 5.12 -12.04 -6.07
CA PHE A 161 5.63 -11.66 -4.74
C PHE A 161 4.52 -11.05 -3.88
N PRO A 162 4.62 -11.12 -2.56
CA PRO A 162 3.58 -10.62 -1.65
C PRO A 162 3.64 -9.08 -1.54
N VAL A 163 3.47 -8.38 -2.68
CA VAL A 163 3.45 -6.93 -2.77
C VAL A 163 2.04 -6.47 -3.14
N PHE A 164 1.47 -5.61 -2.31
CA PHE A 164 0.11 -5.10 -2.40
C PHE A 164 0.12 -3.58 -2.43
N GLY A 165 -0.84 -2.98 -3.10
CA GLY A 165 -1.02 -1.55 -3.08
C GLY A 165 -2.49 -1.16 -3.11
N VAL A 166 -2.83 -0.10 -2.36
CA VAL A 166 -4.15 0.55 -2.36
C VAL A 166 -3.97 2.05 -2.58
N GLN A 167 -4.71 2.62 -3.54
CA GLN A 167 -4.62 4.05 -3.87
C GLN A 167 -5.39 4.93 -2.88
N TYR A 168 -6.36 4.38 -2.19
CA TYR A 168 -7.19 5.04 -1.19
C TYR A 168 -6.59 4.90 0.22
N HIS A 169 -7.27 5.49 1.20
CA HIS A 169 -6.88 5.47 2.61
C HIS A 169 -7.72 4.44 3.39
N PRO A 170 -7.28 3.20 3.58
CA PRO A 170 -8.01 2.18 4.34
C PRO A 170 -8.14 2.55 5.82
N GLU A 171 -7.22 3.35 6.34
CA GLU A 171 -7.17 3.84 7.73
C GLU A 171 -8.15 4.98 8.03
N SER A 172 -8.78 5.55 7.00
CA SER A 172 -9.79 6.58 7.19
C SER A 172 -11.07 6.00 7.77
N ILE A 173 -11.67 6.70 8.73
CA ILE A 173 -12.96 6.32 9.32
C ILE A 173 -14.10 6.23 8.28
N LEU A 174 -13.93 6.91 7.15
CA LEU A 174 -14.88 6.88 6.03
C LEU A 174 -14.60 5.78 5.00
N SER A 175 -13.55 4.99 5.22
CA SER A 175 -13.28 3.78 4.42
C SER A 175 -13.90 2.57 5.09
N GLU A 176 -14.90 1.97 4.42
CA GLU A 176 -15.50 0.73 4.87
C GLU A 176 -14.48 -0.41 4.73
N TYR A 177 -14.51 -1.35 5.67
CA TYR A 177 -13.65 -2.57 5.70
C TYR A 177 -12.14 -2.33 5.68
N GLY A 178 -11.65 -1.10 5.90
CA GLY A 178 -10.21 -0.82 5.91
C GLY A 178 -9.46 -1.61 6.97
N TYR A 179 -10.05 -1.74 8.17
CA TYR A 179 -9.49 -2.55 9.25
C TYR A 179 -9.36 -4.04 8.83
N ARG A 180 -10.38 -4.58 8.14
CA ARG A 180 -10.36 -5.96 7.64
C ARG A 180 -9.33 -6.18 6.53
N GLN A 181 -9.09 -5.18 5.69
CA GLN A 181 -8.06 -5.25 4.64
C GLN A 181 -6.65 -5.31 5.25
N VAL A 182 -6.39 -4.51 6.29
CA VAL A 182 -5.13 -4.58 7.04
C VAL A 182 -4.96 -5.95 7.70
N GLU A 183 -6.03 -6.53 8.27
CA GLU A 183 -6.01 -7.87 8.84
C GLU A 183 -5.67 -8.93 7.78
N LEU A 184 -6.27 -8.84 6.59
CA LEU A 184 -5.98 -9.74 5.47
C LEU A 184 -4.52 -9.62 4.99
N PHE A 185 -3.98 -8.40 4.93
CA PHE A 185 -2.56 -8.22 4.66
C PHE A 185 -1.69 -8.88 5.73
N LEU A 186 -2.00 -8.68 7.01
CA LEU A 186 -1.25 -9.27 8.11
C LEU A 186 -1.31 -10.81 8.11
N SER A 187 -2.42 -11.41 7.66
CA SER A 187 -2.49 -12.86 7.46
C SER A 187 -1.52 -13.34 6.39
N LYS A 188 -1.36 -12.59 5.29
CA LYS A 188 -0.36 -12.89 4.24
C LYS A 188 1.07 -12.80 4.80
N VAL A 189 1.33 -11.88 5.74
CA VAL A 189 2.63 -11.82 6.45
C VAL A 189 2.88 -13.10 7.25
N GLY A 190 1.87 -13.61 7.96
CA GLY A 190 1.93 -14.88 8.70
C GLY A 190 2.26 -16.04 7.78
N ASP A 191 1.46 -16.25 6.74
CA ASP A 191 1.61 -17.32 5.75
C ASP A 191 3.01 -17.30 5.08
N TYR A 192 3.50 -16.10 4.74
CA TYR A 192 4.81 -15.94 4.10
C TYR A 192 5.97 -16.29 5.03
N CYS A 193 5.85 -15.95 6.32
CA CYS A 193 6.86 -16.29 7.32
C CYS A 193 6.90 -17.80 7.61
N GLU A 194 5.76 -18.49 7.62
CA GLU A 194 5.66 -19.92 7.88
C GLU A 194 6.22 -20.76 6.73
N ASN A 195 6.03 -20.33 5.49
CA ASN A 195 6.46 -21.06 4.29
C ASN A 195 7.97 -20.91 3.97
N ARG A 196 8.72 -20.16 4.76
CA ARG A 196 10.17 -19.95 4.58
C ARG A 196 11.04 -20.58 5.68
N ILE A 197 10.44 -21.37 6.57
CA ILE A 197 11.11 -22.22 7.55
C ILE A 197 11.21 -23.61 6.93
#